data_b0a98d1c44efac55c6a8903d23b44a36
#
_entry.id   b0a98d1c44efac55c6a8903d23b44a36
#
_cell.length_a   1.000
_cell.length_b   1.000
_cell.length_c   1.000
_cell.angle_alpha   90.00
_cell.angle_beta   90.00
_cell.angle_gamma   90.00
#
_symmetry.space_group_name_H-M   'P 1'
#
loop_
_entity.id
_entity.type
_entity.pdbx_description
1 polymer ?
#
loop_
_entity_poly.entity_id
_entity_poly.type
_entity_poly.pdbx_seq_one_letter_code
_entity_poly.pdbx_strand_id
1 'polypeptide(L)'
;MVPGQVSGHGSLVYCRIACEGIEVEVQGWHGLDDVPEDWGRSVVTIGVFDGVHRGHQQMVARAVDMAAKLGLPSVAITFDPHPDEVVRPGSHPPLLTDTRRRAELLVSLGVDAVCVMPFTVEFSRMSPDEFVQTTLVDRLHAAGVVVGENFRFGHKASGDLETLRTLGEKYDFVVEGVPLVSEGEAISSTRIRGRLAEGDVEAAAAELGRPHRVEGVVVRGHQRGRALGFPTANVESPQHTAIPADGVYAGYLRCTESPSRYEGELWPAAISVGTNPTFQNVARTVEAYALDRDDLDLYGMHVAVDFTTRLRDNLKFDSIEALIEQMHADVAEARRLTSG
;
A
#
# COMPACT_ATOMS: atom_id res chain seq x y z
N MET A 1 -16.28 39.68 -24.64
CA MET A 1 -14.85 39.41 -24.37
C MET A 1 -14.81 37.99 -23.75
N VAL A 2 -14.29 37.03 -24.53
CA VAL A 2 -14.23 35.59 -24.21
C VAL A 2 -13.00 35.36 -23.32
N PRO A 3 -13.09 34.62 -22.20
CA PRO A 3 -11.89 34.21 -21.48
C PRO A 3 -11.20 33.07 -22.23
N GLY A 4 -9.89 33.19 -22.31
CA GLY A 4 -9.00 32.29 -23.06
C GLY A 4 -8.99 30.86 -22.53
N GLN A 5 -8.79 29.96 -23.47
CA GLN A 5 -8.44 28.57 -23.29
C GLN A 5 -7.15 28.45 -22.48
N VAL A 6 -7.20 27.73 -21.37
CA VAL A 6 -6.01 27.21 -20.70
C VAL A 6 -5.70 25.87 -21.32
N SER A 7 -4.59 25.83 -22.03
CA SER A 7 -4.00 24.62 -22.61
C SER A 7 -3.63 23.64 -21.47
N GLY A 8 -4.10 22.39 -21.59
CA GLY A 8 -3.76 21.32 -20.67
C GLY A 8 -2.27 21.00 -20.70
N HIS A 9 -1.64 21.11 -19.55
CA HIS A 9 -0.39 20.45 -19.23
C HIS A 9 -0.67 19.52 -18.06
N GLY A 10 -0.14 18.31 -18.16
CA GLY A 10 -0.38 17.20 -17.25
C GLY A 10 -0.35 17.60 -15.80
N SER A 11 -1.32 17.10 -15.06
CA SER A 11 -1.47 17.36 -13.62
C SER A 11 -0.34 16.63 -12.90
N LEU A 12 0.69 17.37 -12.50
CA LEU A 12 1.68 16.91 -11.53
C LEU A 12 0.91 16.57 -10.25
N VAL A 13 0.75 15.30 -9.96
CA VAL A 13 0.18 14.85 -8.69
C VAL A 13 1.29 15.00 -7.64
N TYR A 14 1.35 16.17 -7.02
CA TYR A 14 2.18 16.37 -5.83
C TYR A 14 1.57 15.56 -4.70
N CYS A 15 2.25 14.52 -4.28
CA CYS A 15 1.90 13.85 -3.04
C CYS A 15 2.45 14.70 -1.89
N ARG A 16 1.57 15.50 -1.25
CA ARG A 16 1.92 16.19 0.00
C ARG A 16 1.88 15.16 1.11
N ILE A 17 3.05 14.80 1.62
CA ILE A 17 3.16 13.90 2.78
C ILE A 17 3.60 14.74 3.97
N ALA A 18 2.73 14.82 4.96
CA ALA A 18 3.10 15.33 6.27
C ALA A 18 3.82 14.20 7.04
N CYS A 19 5.14 14.16 6.97
CA CYS A 19 5.97 13.38 7.89
C CYS A 19 6.53 14.32 8.94
N GLU A 20 6.16 14.11 10.21
CA GLU A 20 6.69 14.84 11.38
C GLU A 20 6.66 16.39 11.26
N GLY A 21 5.63 16.96 10.59
CA GLY A 21 5.48 18.41 10.44
C GLY A 21 6.30 19.04 9.31
N ILE A 22 6.93 18.25 8.45
CA ILE A 22 7.63 18.72 7.25
C ILE A 22 6.78 18.32 6.03
N GLU A 23 6.32 19.32 5.26
CA GLU A 23 5.72 19.10 3.95
C GLU A 23 6.85 18.80 2.95
N VAL A 24 6.96 17.54 2.52
CA VAL A 24 7.87 17.16 1.44
C VAL A 24 7.06 17.07 0.15
N GLU A 25 7.36 17.94 -0.79
CA GLU A 25 6.86 17.82 -2.16
C GLU A 25 7.68 16.76 -2.89
N VAL A 26 7.06 15.62 -3.20
CA VAL A 26 7.68 14.56 -3.99
C VAL A 26 7.01 14.48 -5.34
N GLN A 27 7.80 14.27 -6.38
CA GLN A 27 7.29 14.13 -7.73
C GLN A 27 6.64 12.77 -7.92
N GLY A 28 5.35 12.76 -8.26
CA GLY A 28 4.61 11.57 -8.66
C GLY A 28 4.31 11.59 -10.15
N TRP A 29 4.67 10.53 -10.88
CA TRP A 29 4.43 10.40 -12.32
C TRP A 29 3.50 9.23 -12.62
N HIS A 30 2.54 9.46 -13.49
CA HIS A 30 1.68 8.44 -14.08
C HIS A 30 2.19 8.06 -15.46
N GLY A 31 3.09 7.07 -15.52
CA GLY A 31 3.77 6.68 -16.74
C GLY A 31 4.97 7.55 -17.08
N LEU A 32 5.64 7.18 -18.16
CA LEU A 32 6.87 7.84 -18.58
C LEU A 32 6.62 9.23 -19.19
N ASP A 33 5.42 9.48 -19.71
CA ASP A 33 5.10 10.77 -20.36
C ASP A 33 5.09 11.93 -19.36
N ASP A 34 4.83 11.65 -18.07
CA ASP A 34 4.86 12.66 -17.00
C ASP A 34 6.28 12.98 -16.51
N VAL A 35 7.30 12.17 -16.86
CA VAL A 35 8.69 12.46 -16.49
C VAL A 35 9.14 13.73 -17.22
N PRO A 36 9.68 14.74 -16.53
CA PRO A 36 10.16 15.97 -17.18
C PRO A 36 11.20 15.66 -18.25
N GLU A 37 11.17 16.38 -19.38
CA GLU A 37 12.15 16.19 -20.47
C GLU A 37 13.60 16.51 -20.03
N ASP A 38 13.75 17.40 -19.05
CA ASP A 38 15.01 17.81 -18.45
C ASP A 38 15.38 17.02 -17.20
N TRP A 39 14.75 15.86 -16.95
CA TRP A 39 14.99 15.01 -15.77
C TRP A 39 16.42 14.50 -15.79
N GLY A 40 17.39 14.74 -15.83
CA GLY A 40 18.76 14.27 -15.74
C GLY A 40 18.97 12.78 -15.36
N ARG A 41 20.21 12.42 -15.10
CA ARG A 41 20.57 11.05 -14.66
C ARG A 41 19.96 10.72 -13.29
N SER A 42 19.59 9.47 -13.09
CA SER A 42 18.96 9.02 -11.84
C SER A 42 19.41 7.61 -11.44
N VAL A 43 19.15 7.25 -10.19
CA VAL A 43 19.21 5.85 -9.71
C VAL A 43 17.81 5.32 -9.59
N VAL A 44 17.55 4.18 -10.21
CA VAL A 44 16.21 3.61 -10.34
C VAL A 44 16.09 2.34 -9.52
N THR A 45 14.99 2.19 -8.77
CA THR A 45 14.57 0.90 -8.20
C THR A 45 13.23 0.48 -8.79
N ILE A 46 13.05 -0.81 -9.03
CA ILE A 46 11.89 -1.34 -9.77
C ILE A 46 11.27 -2.49 -9.00
N GLY A 47 9.97 -2.42 -8.79
CA GLY A 47 9.23 -3.49 -8.15
C GLY A 47 7.73 -3.25 -8.14
N VAL A 48 6.95 -4.30 -7.91
CA VAL A 48 5.51 -4.15 -7.66
C VAL A 48 5.29 -3.41 -6.33
N PHE A 49 6.19 -3.60 -5.37
CA PHE A 49 6.21 -2.97 -4.06
C PHE A 49 4.91 -3.14 -3.25
N ASP A 50 4.10 -4.15 -3.56
CA ASP A 50 2.86 -4.36 -2.83
C ASP A 50 3.15 -4.63 -1.35
N GLY A 51 2.56 -3.80 -0.48
CA GLY A 51 2.79 -3.81 0.95
C GLY A 51 4.04 -3.04 1.39
N VAL A 52 4.99 -2.69 0.52
CA VAL A 52 6.28 -2.03 0.88
C VAL A 52 6.87 -2.63 2.16
N HIS A 53 7.00 -3.96 2.19
CA HIS A 53 7.50 -4.73 3.32
C HIS A 53 9.01 -4.53 3.53
N ARG A 54 9.56 -5.02 4.65
CA ARG A 54 10.98 -4.81 5.02
C ARG A 54 11.98 -5.16 3.92
N GLY A 55 11.71 -6.21 3.10
CA GLY A 55 12.55 -6.51 1.95
C GLY A 55 12.53 -5.41 0.88
N HIS A 56 11.36 -4.82 0.61
CA HIS A 56 11.25 -3.67 -0.27
C HIS A 56 11.91 -2.43 0.31
N GLN A 57 11.74 -2.18 1.63
CA GLN A 57 12.37 -1.05 2.32
C GLN A 57 13.90 -1.12 2.21
N GLN A 58 14.50 -2.30 2.37
CA GLN A 58 15.94 -2.49 2.21
C GLN A 58 16.38 -2.17 0.77
N MET A 59 15.64 -2.64 -0.22
CA MET A 59 15.95 -2.40 -1.63
C MET A 59 15.86 -0.90 -1.97
N VAL A 60 14.81 -0.23 -1.50
CA VAL A 60 14.65 1.22 -1.69
C VAL A 60 15.78 1.99 -0.99
N ALA A 61 16.11 1.65 0.25
CA ALA A 61 17.22 2.28 0.98
C ALA A 61 18.56 2.15 0.23
N ARG A 62 18.84 0.98 -0.40
CA ARG A 62 20.03 0.81 -1.24
C ARG A 62 20.02 1.71 -2.47
N ALA A 63 18.86 1.92 -3.09
CA ALA A 63 18.74 2.84 -4.23
C ALA A 63 18.99 4.30 -3.81
N VAL A 64 18.40 4.73 -2.69
CA VAL A 64 18.61 6.06 -2.11
C VAL A 64 20.09 6.28 -1.72
N ASP A 65 20.70 5.29 -1.08
CA ASP A 65 22.14 5.35 -0.72
C ASP A 65 23.04 5.45 -1.96
N MET A 66 22.73 4.70 -3.02
CA MET A 66 23.48 4.76 -4.28
C MET A 66 23.30 6.14 -4.94
N ALA A 67 22.07 6.66 -4.97
CA ALA A 67 21.78 7.98 -5.51
C ALA A 67 22.53 9.08 -4.79
N ALA A 68 22.53 9.06 -3.45
CA ALA A 68 23.26 10.02 -2.62
C ALA A 68 24.78 9.97 -2.87
N LYS A 69 25.37 8.79 -3.03
CA LYS A 69 26.81 8.64 -3.34
C LYS A 69 27.18 9.19 -4.71
N LEU A 70 26.27 9.10 -5.67
CA LEU A 70 26.47 9.61 -7.03
C LEU A 70 26.07 11.09 -7.17
N GLY A 71 25.42 11.68 -6.17
CA GLY A 71 24.86 13.04 -6.24
C GLY A 71 23.71 13.14 -7.25
N LEU A 72 22.92 12.08 -7.38
CA LEU A 72 21.81 11.93 -8.33
C LEU A 72 20.49 11.73 -7.59
N PRO A 73 19.35 12.07 -8.21
CA PRO A 73 18.05 11.71 -7.66
C PRO A 73 17.76 10.21 -7.76
N SER A 74 16.92 9.72 -6.84
CA SER A 74 16.41 8.36 -6.80
C SER A 74 14.97 8.26 -7.29
N VAL A 75 14.65 7.24 -8.10
CA VAL A 75 13.32 6.99 -8.65
C VAL A 75 12.86 5.59 -8.30
N ALA A 76 11.65 5.46 -7.75
CA ALA A 76 11.01 4.16 -7.60
C ALA A 76 9.96 3.95 -8.68
N ILE A 77 10.09 2.89 -9.47
CA ILE A 77 9.08 2.45 -10.45
C ILE A 77 8.20 1.41 -9.79
N THR A 78 6.89 1.66 -9.78
CA THR A 78 5.86 0.67 -9.42
C THR A 78 4.81 0.58 -10.53
N PHE A 79 3.84 -0.32 -10.41
CA PHE A 79 2.91 -0.64 -11.48
C PHE A 79 1.45 -0.53 -11.03
N ASP A 80 0.59 -0.04 -11.91
CA ASP A 80 -0.85 -0.02 -11.76
C ASP A 80 -1.53 -0.27 -13.12
N PRO A 81 -2.45 -1.27 -13.24
CA PRO A 81 -2.79 -2.26 -12.22
C PRO A 81 -1.65 -3.22 -11.87
N HIS A 82 -1.88 -4.10 -10.87
CA HIS A 82 -0.90 -5.14 -10.51
C HIS A 82 -0.60 -6.02 -11.75
N PRO A 83 0.68 -6.34 -12.04
CA PRO A 83 1.03 -7.11 -13.24
C PRO A 83 0.24 -8.41 -13.42
N ASP A 84 -0.02 -9.16 -12.34
CA ASP A 84 -0.81 -10.40 -12.40
C ASP A 84 -2.26 -10.17 -12.82
N GLU A 85 -2.83 -8.98 -12.59
CA GLU A 85 -4.20 -8.66 -13.03
C GLU A 85 -4.30 -8.63 -14.55
N VAL A 86 -3.26 -8.17 -15.23
CA VAL A 86 -3.19 -8.08 -16.69
C VAL A 86 -2.74 -9.40 -17.32
N VAL A 87 -1.73 -10.06 -16.72
CA VAL A 87 -1.14 -11.30 -17.29
C VAL A 87 -1.98 -12.53 -16.97
N ARG A 88 -2.74 -12.50 -15.84
CA ARG A 88 -3.59 -13.59 -15.34
C ARG A 88 -4.92 -13.05 -14.84
N PRO A 89 -5.79 -12.53 -15.72
CA PRO A 89 -7.05 -11.94 -15.32
C PRO A 89 -7.88 -12.88 -14.42
N GLY A 90 -8.38 -12.33 -13.30
CA GLY A 90 -9.20 -13.06 -12.33
C GLY A 90 -8.42 -13.94 -11.33
N SER A 91 -7.09 -13.95 -11.37
CA SER A 91 -6.25 -14.74 -10.44
C SER A 91 -5.20 -13.89 -9.70
N HIS A 92 -5.29 -12.56 -9.75
CA HIS A 92 -4.38 -11.70 -9.03
C HIS A 92 -4.63 -11.77 -7.51
N PRO A 93 -3.57 -11.68 -6.71
CA PRO A 93 -3.69 -11.76 -5.26
C PRO A 93 -4.34 -10.49 -4.68
N PRO A 94 -4.98 -10.57 -3.50
CA PRO A 94 -5.45 -9.38 -2.80
C PRO A 94 -4.30 -8.41 -2.52
N LEU A 95 -4.53 -7.11 -2.75
CA LEU A 95 -3.51 -6.08 -2.59
C LEU A 95 -3.30 -5.74 -1.10
N LEU A 96 -2.05 -5.67 -0.67
CA LEU A 96 -1.64 -5.22 0.67
C LEU A 96 -1.71 -3.70 0.80
N THR A 97 -1.51 -3.00 -0.31
CA THR A 97 -1.60 -1.54 -0.42
C THR A 97 -2.21 -1.14 -1.75
N ASP A 98 -3.09 -0.15 -1.75
CA ASP A 98 -3.46 0.52 -2.99
C ASP A 98 -2.28 1.31 -3.58
N THR A 99 -2.44 1.82 -4.80
CA THR A 99 -1.37 2.52 -5.53
C THR A 99 -0.98 3.83 -4.86
N ARG A 100 -1.95 4.61 -4.34
CA ARG A 100 -1.71 5.85 -3.62
C ARG A 100 -0.89 5.59 -2.35
N ARG A 101 -1.35 4.68 -1.48
CA ARG A 101 -0.66 4.33 -0.24
C ARG A 101 0.74 3.76 -0.49
N ARG A 102 0.91 2.98 -1.54
CA ARG A 102 2.21 2.44 -1.97
C ARG A 102 3.17 3.56 -2.34
N ALA A 103 2.73 4.54 -3.12
CA ALA A 103 3.53 5.70 -3.48
C ALA A 103 3.93 6.52 -2.23
N GLU A 104 2.99 6.80 -1.32
CA GLU A 104 3.26 7.46 -0.04
C GLU A 104 4.34 6.74 0.78
N LEU A 105 4.23 5.41 0.88
CA LEU A 105 5.21 4.61 1.61
C LEU A 105 6.60 4.65 0.96
N LEU A 106 6.67 4.58 -0.37
CA LEU A 106 7.95 4.69 -1.09
C LEU A 106 8.60 6.06 -0.86
N VAL A 107 7.81 7.13 -0.93
CA VAL A 107 8.27 8.49 -0.63
C VAL A 107 8.79 8.62 0.80
N SER A 108 8.07 8.04 1.78
CA SER A 108 8.51 8.08 3.19
C SER A 108 9.86 7.36 3.43
N LEU A 109 10.33 6.56 2.48
CA LEU A 109 11.64 5.92 2.49
C LEU A 109 12.75 6.80 1.87
N GLY A 110 12.42 8.01 1.41
CA GLY A 110 13.36 8.99 0.94
C GLY A 110 13.68 8.93 -0.55
N VAL A 111 12.84 8.32 -1.39
CA VAL A 111 12.99 8.46 -2.85
C VAL A 111 12.56 9.85 -3.29
N ASP A 112 13.23 10.41 -4.29
CA ASP A 112 12.98 11.76 -4.82
C ASP A 112 11.78 11.78 -5.77
N ALA A 113 11.49 10.65 -6.44
CA ALA A 113 10.32 10.52 -7.31
C ALA A 113 9.75 9.09 -7.31
N VAL A 114 8.44 8.99 -7.53
CA VAL A 114 7.74 7.71 -7.75
C VAL A 114 7.06 7.73 -9.12
N CYS A 115 7.41 6.75 -9.96
CA CYS A 115 6.78 6.54 -11.26
C CYS A 115 5.81 5.35 -11.18
N VAL A 116 4.52 5.62 -11.26
CA VAL A 116 3.48 4.59 -11.36
C VAL A 116 3.27 4.27 -12.84
N MET A 117 3.83 3.15 -13.27
CA MET A 117 3.74 2.71 -14.66
C MET A 117 2.40 2.03 -14.95
N PRO A 118 1.64 2.49 -15.96
CA PRO A 118 0.48 1.76 -16.45
C PRO A 118 0.90 0.38 -16.96
N PHE A 119 0.52 -0.68 -16.25
CA PHE A 119 0.84 -2.05 -16.69
C PHE A 119 -0.23 -2.54 -17.64
N THR A 120 -0.02 -2.30 -18.94
CA THR A 120 -0.94 -2.70 -20.02
C THR A 120 -0.54 -4.04 -20.64
N VAL A 121 -1.43 -4.61 -21.46
CA VAL A 121 -1.11 -5.81 -22.26
C VAL A 121 0.07 -5.55 -23.19
N GLU A 122 0.13 -4.37 -23.79
CA GLU A 122 1.22 -3.93 -24.68
C GLU A 122 2.53 -3.87 -23.89
N PHE A 123 2.54 -3.20 -22.74
CA PHE A 123 3.70 -3.12 -21.85
C PHE A 123 4.19 -4.53 -21.44
N SER A 124 3.28 -5.46 -21.14
CA SER A 124 3.62 -6.84 -20.76
C SER A 124 4.29 -7.67 -21.88
N ARG A 125 4.24 -7.18 -23.14
CA ARG A 125 4.84 -7.81 -24.30
C ARG A 125 6.23 -7.26 -24.65
N MET A 126 6.66 -6.19 -24.01
CA MET A 126 7.99 -5.61 -24.25
C MET A 126 9.08 -6.62 -23.94
N SER A 127 10.07 -6.73 -24.82
CA SER A 127 11.27 -7.50 -24.52
C SER A 127 12.09 -6.86 -23.39
N PRO A 128 12.98 -7.61 -22.72
CA PRO A 128 13.88 -7.02 -21.72
C PRO A 128 14.70 -5.84 -22.26
N ASP A 129 15.23 -5.94 -23.48
CA ASP A 129 16.03 -4.88 -24.09
C ASP A 129 15.19 -3.63 -24.37
N GLU A 130 14.00 -3.78 -24.96
CA GLU A 130 13.06 -2.66 -25.19
C GLU A 130 12.68 -1.95 -23.89
N PHE A 131 12.35 -2.70 -22.83
CA PHE A 131 12.02 -2.13 -21.51
C PHE A 131 13.21 -1.32 -20.97
N VAL A 132 14.41 -1.87 -20.97
CA VAL A 132 15.61 -1.18 -20.49
C VAL A 132 15.87 0.06 -21.33
N GLN A 133 15.85 -0.05 -22.64
CA GLN A 133 16.15 1.08 -23.53
C GLN A 133 15.14 2.20 -23.34
N THR A 134 13.84 1.92 -23.49
CA THR A 134 12.80 2.97 -23.47
C THR A 134 12.57 3.56 -22.09
N THR A 135 12.61 2.73 -21.02
CA THR A 135 12.28 3.16 -19.66
C THR A 135 13.50 3.68 -18.92
N LEU A 136 14.57 2.89 -18.88
CA LEU A 136 15.72 3.19 -18.02
C LEU A 136 16.70 4.12 -18.71
N VAL A 137 16.97 3.92 -20.01
CA VAL A 137 17.99 4.68 -20.75
C VAL A 137 17.41 5.97 -21.30
N ASP A 138 16.40 5.86 -22.15
CA ASP A 138 15.92 7.01 -22.93
C ASP A 138 15.09 8.00 -22.09
N ARG A 139 14.42 7.52 -21.02
CA ARG A 139 13.51 8.37 -20.26
C ARG A 139 14.00 8.72 -18.84
N LEU A 140 14.55 7.75 -18.11
CA LEU A 140 15.03 7.98 -16.74
C LEU A 140 16.54 8.20 -16.67
N HIS A 141 17.26 8.07 -17.79
CA HIS A 141 18.71 8.25 -17.89
C HIS A 141 19.46 7.54 -16.77
N ALA A 142 19.13 6.27 -16.54
CA ALA A 142 19.62 5.50 -15.41
C ALA A 142 21.16 5.50 -15.34
N ALA A 143 21.70 5.91 -14.20
CA ALA A 143 23.09 5.76 -13.83
C ALA A 143 23.32 4.50 -13.01
N GLY A 144 22.29 4.08 -12.29
CA GLY A 144 22.28 2.86 -11.50
C GLY A 144 20.88 2.29 -11.40
N VAL A 145 20.78 0.97 -11.27
CA VAL A 145 19.53 0.25 -11.09
C VAL A 145 19.68 -0.72 -9.93
N VAL A 146 18.79 -0.63 -8.95
CA VAL A 146 18.78 -1.48 -7.75
C VAL A 146 17.50 -2.31 -7.76
N VAL A 147 17.64 -3.64 -7.74
CA VAL A 147 16.52 -4.59 -7.76
C VAL A 147 16.78 -5.77 -6.82
N GLY A 148 15.74 -6.53 -6.48
CA GLY A 148 15.93 -7.78 -5.75
C GLY A 148 16.64 -8.84 -6.59
N GLU A 149 17.38 -9.75 -5.97
CA GLU A 149 18.07 -10.85 -6.69
C GLU A 149 17.11 -11.76 -7.48
N ASN A 150 15.86 -11.85 -7.06
CA ASN A 150 14.82 -12.61 -7.74
C ASN A 150 14.03 -11.80 -8.78
N PHE A 151 14.51 -10.61 -9.12
CA PHE A 151 13.82 -9.73 -10.08
C PHE A 151 13.66 -10.39 -11.45
N ARG A 152 12.45 -10.25 -11.99
CA ARG A 152 12.09 -10.73 -13.34
C ARG A 152 11.37 -9.61 -14.08
N PHE A 153 11.66 -9.47 -15.38
CA PHE A 153 11.08 -8.42 -16.22
C PHE A 153 10.99 -8.83 -17.69
N GLY A 154 10.33 -7.96 -18.46
CA GLY A 154 10.12 -8.21 -19.88
C GLY A 154 9.09 -9.30 -20.16
N HIS A 155 8.85 -9.56 -21.45
CA HIS A 155 7.83 -10.51 -21.90
C HIS A 155 8.02 -11.90 -21.29
N LYS A 156 6.95 -12.41 -20.64
CA LYS A 156 6.95 -13.71 -19.95
C LYS A 156 8.04 -13.84 -18.88
N ALA A 157 8.44 -12.73 -18.26
CA ALA A 157 9.50 -12.70 -17.26
C ALA A 157 10.84 -13.30 -17.77
N SER A 158 11.16 -13.09 -19.06
CA SER A 158 12.34 -13.64 -19.71
C SER A 158 13.65 -12.99 -19.29
N GLY A 159 13.61 -11.74 -18.79
CA GLY A 159 14.76 -11.04 -18.22
C GLY A 159 14.91 -11.35 -16.72
N ASP A 160 16.14 -11.44 -16.27
CA ASP A 160 16.56 -11.62 -14.88
C ASP A 160 17.70 -10.65 -14.51
N LEU A 161 18.28 -10.80 -13.33
CA LEU A 161 19.36 -9.96 -12.84
C LEU A 161 20.60 -9.99 -13.76
N GLU A 162 20.98 -11.15 -14.30
CA GLU A 162 22.12 -11.27 -15.22
C GLU A 162 21.81 -10.61 -16.57
N THR A 163 20.62 -10.77 -17.08
CA THR A 163 20.15 -10.02 -18.25
C THR A 163 20.24 -8.52 -18.02
N LEU A 164 19.79 -8.05 -16.85
CA LEU A 164 19.85 -6.63 -16.50
C LEU A 164 21.30 -6.12 -16.38
N ARG A 165 22.22 -6.91 -15.83
CA ARG A 165 23.66 -6.60 -15.78
C ARG A 165 24.29 -6.47 -17.17
N THR A 166 24.00 -7.43 -18.05
CA THR A 166 24.45 -7.39 -19.44
C THR A 166 23.96 -6.15 -20.16
N LEU A 167 22.69 -5.75 -19.94
CA LEU A 167 22.13 -4.54 -20.50
C LEU A 167 22.71 -3.28 -19.83
N GLY A 168 23.04 -3.34 -18.54
CA GLY A 168 23.77 -2.29 -17.83
C GLY A 168 25.12 -2.00 -18.43
N GLU A 169 25.90 -3.04 -18.76
CA GLU A 169 27.17 -2.91 -19.48
C GLU A 169 27.00 -2.31 -20.89
N LYS A 170 25.93 -2.74 -21.61
CA LYS A 170 25.62 -2.23 -22.96
C LYS A 170 25.26 -0.74 -22.95
N TYR A 171 24.53 -0.28 -21.94
CA TYR A 171 23.93 1.05 -21.88
C TYR A 171 24.57 1.98 -20.82
N ASP A 172 25.69 1.58 -20.20
CA ASP A 172 26.49 2.36 -19.25
C ASP A 172 25.74 2.74 -17.96
N PHE A 173 25.10 1.76 -17.30
CA PHE A 173 24.56 1.91 -15.94
C PHE A 173 24.95 0.73 -15.03
N VAL A 174 25.11 1.02 -13.73
CA VAL A 174 25.47 0.01 -12.71
C VAL A 174 24.23 -0.74 -12.25
N VAL A 175 24.35 -2.07 -12.04
CA VAL A 175 23.25 -2.90 -11.52
C VAL A 175 23.62 -3.50 -10.18
N GLU A 176 22.83 -3.24 -9.16
CA GLU A 176 22.95 -3.87 -7.84
C GLU A 176 21.75 -4.80 -7.58
N GLY A 177 22.05 -6.07 -7.29
CA GLY A 177 21.07 -7.05 -6.80
C GLY A 177 21.05 -7.07 -5.28
N VAL A 178 19.90 -6.84 -4.66
CA VAL A 178 19.74 -6.88 -3.20
C VAL A 178 19.23 -8.26 -2.77
N PRO A 179 19.93 -8.95 -1.86
CA PRO A 179 19.49 -10.23 -1.33
C PRO A 179 18.13 -10.14 -0.66
N LEU A 180 17.36 -11.22 -0.73
CA LEU A 180 16.09 -11.30 -0.03
C LEU A 180 16.33 -11.29 1.49
N VAL A 181 15.65 -10.38 2.19
CA VAL A 181 15.71 -10.35 3.67
C VAL A 181 15.11 -11.63 4.21
N SER A 182 15.90 -12.39 4.98
CA SER A 182 15.45 -13.60 5.64
C SER A 182 15.87 -13.59 7.10
N GLU A 183 14.91 -13.65 8.01
CA GLU A 183 15.09 -14.20 9.35
C GLU A 183 14.49 -15.62 9.36
N GLY A 184 15.19 -16.56 8.66
CA GLY A 184 14.73 -17.94 8.42
C GLY A 184 14.09 -18.12 7.05
N GLU A 185 12.90 -17.61 6.79
CA GLU A 185 12.25 -17.62 5.47
C GLU A 185 12.18 -16.21 4.87
N ALA A 186 12.31 -16.09 3.56
CA ALA A 186 12.30 -14.80 2.86
C ALA A 186 10.96 -14.06 3.07
N ILE A 187 11.04 -12.78 3.45
CA ILE A 187 9.87 -11.90 3.53
C ILE A 187 9.34 -11.66 2.12
N SER A 188 8.03 -11.85 1.93
CA SER A 188 7.36 -11.62 0.64
C SER A 188 5.91 -11.19 0.83
N SER A 189 5.35 -10.47 -0.16
CA SER A 189 3.93 -10.09 -0.16
C SER A 189 3.01 -11.33 -0.08
N THR A 190 3.39 -12.46 -0.69
CA THR A 190 2.63 -13.72 -0.61
C THR A 190 2.57 -14.26 0.81
N ARG A 191 3.68 -14.25 1.54
CA ARG A 191 3.75 -14.71 2.92
C ARG A 191 2.92 -13.80 3.84
N ILE A 192 3.02 -12.49 3.67
CA ILE A 192 2.23 -11.51 4.44
C ILE A 192 0.73 -11.72 4.20
N ARG A 193 0.29 -11.95 2.97
CA ARG A 193 -1.11 -12.31 2.68
C ARG A 193 -1.54 -13.59 3.38
N GLY A 194 -0.66 -14.59 3.46
CA GLY A 194 -0.90 -15.81 4.24
C GLY A 194 -1.15 -15.51 5.72
N ARG A 195 -0.29 -14.69 6.35
CA ARG A 195 -0.45 -14.25 7.74
C ARG A 195 -1.79 -13.55 7.97
N LEU A 196 -2.15 -12.62 7.08
CA LEU A 196 -3.43 -11.92 7.17
C LEU A 196 -4.63 -12.88 7.01
N ALA A 197 -4.53 -13.84 6.10
CA ALA A 197 -5.58 -14.83 5.88
C ALA A 197 -5.76 -15.78 7.09
N GLU A 198 -4.73 -15.97 7.91
CA GLU A 198 -4.76 -16.68 9.20
C GLU A 198 -5.18 -15.77 10.36
N GLY A 199 -5.22 -14.44 10.15
CA GLY A 199 -5.50 -13.44 11.16
C GLY A 199 -4.31 -13.08 12.05
N ASP A 200 -3.12 -13.53 11.70
CA ASP A 200 -1.85 -13.22 12.39
C ASP A 200 -1.35 -11.84 11.95
N VAL A 201 -2.05 -10.80 12.42
CA VAL A 201 -1.74 -9.41 12.08
C VAL A 201 -0.44 -8.93 12.70
N GLU A 202 -0.03 -9.50 13.82
CA GLU A 202 1.22 -9.22 14.52
C GLU A 202 2.43 -9.67 13.67
N ALA A 203 2.42 -10.91 13.17
CA ALA A 203 3.48 -11.39 12.29
C ALA A 203 3.49 -10.63 10.96
N ALA A 204 2.31 -10.32 10.40
CA ALA A 204 2.21 -9.47 9.21
C ALA A 204 2.83 -8.08 9.46
N ALA A 205 2.56 -7.46 10.61
CA ALA A 205 3.14 -6.17 10.99
C ALA A 205 4.66 -6.24 11.17
N ALA A 206 5.18 -7.31 11.76
CA ALA A 206 6.61 -7.53 11.90
C ALA A 206 7.34 -7.59 10.54
N GLU A 207 6.72 -8.25 9.55
CA GLU A 207 7.26 -8.33 8.19
C GLU A 207 7.07 -7.04 7.37
N LEU A 208 5.95 -6.32 7.59
CA LEU A 208 5.70 -5.01 6.98
C LEU A 208 6.54 -3.88 7.60
N GLY A 209 6.98 -4.03 8.85
CA GLY A 209 7.62 -2.96 9.64
C GLY A 209 6.61 -1.92 10.16
N ARG A 210 5.31 -2.19 10.07
CA ARG A 210 4.19 -1.36 10.53
C ARG A 210 2.90 -2.18 10.59
N PRO A 211 1.85 -1.73 11.31
CA PRO A 211 0.54 -2.37 11.27
C PRO A 211 0.00 -2.49 9.83
N HIS A 212 -0.70 -3.59 9.54
CA HIS A 212 -1.44 -3.71 8.30
C HIS A 212 -2.61 -2.74 8.29
N ARG A 213 -2.84 -2.08 7.16
CA ARG A 213 -3.86 -1.05 7.00
C ARG A 213 -4.88 -1.45 5.94
N VAL A 214 -6.16 -1.29 6.26
CA VAL A 214 -7.26 -1.34 5.32
C VAL A 214 -7.85 0.07 5.19
N GLU A 215 -7.93 0.59 3.97
CA GLU A 215 -8.52 1.89 3.68
C GLU A 215 -9.84 1.73 2.93
N GLY A 216 -10.74 2.68 3.11
CA GLY A 216 -12.02 2.71 2.41
C GLY A 216 -12.91 3.85 2.84
N VAL A 217 -14.12 3.89 2.27
CA VAL A 217 -15.13 4.91 2.57
C VAL A 217 -16.07 4.39 3.63
N VAL A 218 -16.44 5.23 4.59
CA VAL A 218 -17.43 4.88 5.61
C VAL A 218 -18.83 4.91 5.02
N VAL A 219 -19.47 3.76 5.00
CA VAL A 219 -20.84 3.58 4.47
C VAL A 219 -21.84 3.28 5.58
N ARG A 220 -23.13 3.43 5.25
CA ARG A 220 -24.20 3.06 6.19
C ARG A 220 -24.33 1.54 6.24
N GLY A 221 -23.99 0.94 7.38
CA GLY A 221 -24.23 -0.45 7.68
C GLY A 221 -25.61 -0.70 8.30
N HIS A 222 -25.80 -1.86 8.90
CA HIS A 222 -27.07 -2.26 9.55
C HIS A 222 -27.38 -1.49 10.86
N GLN A 223 -26.48 -0.62 11.32
CA GLN A 223 -26.61 0.23 12.53
C GLN A 223 -26.96 -0.54 13.83
N ARG A 224 -26.74 -1.87 13.87
CA ARG A 224 -27.02 -2.71 15.06
C ARG A 224 -26.14 -2.31 16.23
N GLY A 225 -24.85 -2.05 16.01
CA GLY A 225 -23.92 -1.61 17.03
C GLY A 225 -24.35 -0.30 17.69
N ARG A 226 -24.82 0.69 16.89
CA ARG A 226 -25.30 1.97 17.43
C ARG A 226 -26.46 1.81 18.41
N ALA A 227 -27.40 0.90 18.11
CA ALA A 227 -28.55 0.62 19.00
C ALA A 227 -28.10 -0.04 20.31
N LEU A 228 -26.93 -0.68 20.35
CA LEU A 228 -26.33 -1.32 21.52
C LEU A 228 -25.30 -0.42 22.25
N GLY A 229 -25.11 0.84 21.81
CA GLY A 229 -24.15 1.77 22.43
C GLY A 229 -22.74 1.72 21.82
N PHE A 230 -22.53 1.00 20.72
CA PHE A 230 -21.24 0.87 20.04
C PHE A 230 -21.35 1.36 18.57
N PRO A 231 -21.35 2.68 18.32
CA PRO A 231 -21.43 3.20 16.95
C PRO A 231 -20.15 2.84 16.16
N THR A 232 -20.28 1.96 15.17
CA THR A 232 -19.17 1.52 14.31
C THR A 232 -19.13 2.25 12.98
N ALA A 233 -17.93 2.56 12.49
CA ALA A 233 -17.68 2.94 11.12
C ALA A 233 -17.61 1.66 10.27
N ASN A 234 -18.54 1.50 9.31
CA ASN A 234 -18.53 0.40 8.35
C ASN A 234 -17.66 0.83 7.18
N VAL A 235 -16.50 0.22 7.02
CA VAL A 235 -15.51 0.60 6.01
C VAL A 235 -15.69 -0.25 4.76
N GLU A 236 -16.12 0.37 3.66
CA GLU A 236 -16.17 -0.25 2.34
C GLU A 236 -14.80 -0.05 1.66
N SER A 237 -13.99 -1.10 1.66
CA SER A 237 -12.69 -1.11 1.01
C SER A 237 -12.79 -1.46 -0.47
N PRO A 238 -11.83 -1.04 -1.33
CA PRO A 238 -11.76 -1.45 -2.72
C PRO A 238 -11.79 -2.97 -2.88
N GLN A 239 -12.32 -3.43 -4.01
CA GLN A 239 -12.26 -4.86 -4.36
C GLN A 239 -10.81 -5.34 -4.34
N HIS A 240 -10.63 -6.61 -3.96
CA HIS A 240 -9.30 -7.22 -3.86
C HIS A 240 -8.35 -6.62 -2.81
N THR A 241 -8.85 -5.85 -1.84
CA THR A 241 -8.04 -5.47 -0.67
C THR A 241 -7.77 -6.70 0.20
N ALA A 242 -6.52 -6.86 0.66
CA ALA A 242 -6.14 -7.89 1.62
C ALA A 242 -6.70 -7.55 3.01
N ILE A 243 -7.85 -8.12 3.34
CA ILE A 243 -8.51 -7.96 4.65
C ILE A 243 -8.12 -9.16 5.53
N PRO A 244 -7.76 -8.95 6.82
CA PRO A 244 -7.47 -10.04 7.76
C PRO A 244 -8.60 -11.06 7.88
N ALA A 245 -8.32 -12.23 8.45
CA ALA A 245 -9.32 -13.26 8.74
C ALA A 245 -10.48 -12.70 9.58
N ASP A 246 -11.63 -13.37 9.51
CA ASP A 246 -12.76 -13.07 10.37
C ASP A 246 -12.36 -13.13 11.84
N GLY A 247 -12.76 -12.12 12.63
CA GLY A 247 -12.38 -12.00 14.03
C GLY A 247 -12.57 -10.60 14.59
N VAL A 248 -12.16 -10.42 15.83
CA VAL A 248 -12.13 -9.13 16.52
C VAL A 248 -10.68 -8.77 16.80
N TYR A 249 -10.33 -7.50 16.55
CA TYR A 249 -8.97 -6.97 16.62
C TYR A 249 -8.93 -5.67 17.43
N ALA A 250 -7.79 -5.38 18.01
CA ALA A 250 -7.41 -4.06 18.49
C ALA A 250 -6.64 -3.32 17.38
N GLY A 251 -6.74 -2.01 17.36
CA GLY A 251 -6.00 -1.19 16.41
C GLY A 251 -6.40 0.28 16.47
N TYR A 252 -6.29 0.95 15.33
CA TYR A 252 -6.57 2.37 15.24
C TYR A 252 -7.43 2.69 14.03
N LEU A 253 -8.30 3.70 14.19
CA LEU A 253 -9.07 4.33 13.13
C LEU A 253 -8.56 5.78 12.94
N ARG A 254 -8.46 6.25 11.70
CA ARG A 254 -8.16 7.65 11.37
C ARG A 254 -8.89 8.07 10.10
N CYS A 255 -9.19 9.38 9.99
CA CYS A 255 -9.58 9.98 8.73
C CYS A 255 -8.35 10.21 7.86
N THR A 256 -8.44 9.90 6.56
CA THR A 256 -7.34 10.09 5.59
C THR A 256 -7.61 11.22 4.61
N GLU A 257 -8.76 11.89 4.72
CA GLU A 257 -9.08 13.08 3.93
C GLU A 257 -8.38 14.33 4.48
N SER A 258 -7.84 15.14 3.57
CA SER A 258 -7.28 16.45 3.88
C SER A 258 -7.79 17.47 2.82
N PRO A 259 -8.30 18.65 3.22
CA PRO A 259 -8.55 19.06 4.61
C PRO A 259 -9.78 18.38 5.23
N SER A 260 -9.69 17.98 6.48
CA SER A 260 -10.79 17.39 7.24
C SER A 260 -10.80 17.95 8.66
N ARG A 261 -12.01 18.04 9.28
CA ARG A 261 -12.15 18.39 10.71
C ARG A 261 -11.47 17.40 11.66
N TYR A 262 -11.10 16.21 11.16
CA TYR A 262 -10.44 15.14 11.89
C TYR A 262 -9.01 14.90 11.42
N GLU A 263 -8.42 15.86 10.71
CA GLU A 263 -7.06 15.75 10.19
C GLU A 263 -6.05 15.57 11.33
N GLY A 264 -5.18 14.55 11.19
CA GLY A 264 -4.16 14.21 12.19
C GLY A 264 -4.69 13.45 13.42
N GLU A 265 -6.00 13.29 13.58
CA GLU A 265 -6.54 12.49 14.70
C GLU A 265 -6.35 10.99 14.45
N LEU A 266 -5.93 10.28 15.48
CA LEU A 266 -5.78 8.83 15.53
C LEU A 266 -6.57 8.31 16.73
N TRP A 267 -7.57 7.47 16.48
CA TRP A 267 -8.43 6.93 17.52
C TRP A 267 -8.13 5.47 17.76
N PRO A 268 -7.84 5.06 19.02
CA PRO A 268 -7.88 3.66 19.40
C PRO A 268 -9.21 3.02 19.00
N ALA A 269 -9.19 1.79 18.51
CA ALA A 269 -10.38 1.15 17.97
C ALA A 269 -10.45 -0.33 18.31
N ALA A 270 -11.67 -0.82 18.56
CA ALA A 270 -12.03 -2.21 18.46
C ALA A 270 -12.59 -2.47 17.05
N ILE A 271 -12.04 -3.47 16.37
CA ILE A 271 -12.29 -3.71 14.95
C ILE A 271 -12.89 -5.10 14.79
N SER A 272 -14.02 -5.20 14.11
CA SER A 272 -14.65 -6.47 13.74
C SER A 272 -14.47 -6.72 12.25
N VAL A 273 -13.97 -7.88 11.90
CA VAL A 273 -13.92 -8.40 10.52
C VAL A 273 -14.89 -9.58 10.44
N GLY A 274 -15.79 -9.53 9.47
CA GLY A 274 -16.76 -10.58 9.28
C GLY A 274 -17.23 -10.72 7.85
N THR A 275 -17.75 -11.90 7.51
CA THR A 275 -18.38 -12.17 6.23
C THR A 275 -19.87 -11.91 6.34
N ASN A 276 -20.44 -11.12 5.42
CA ASN A 276 -21.88 -10.94 5.37
C ASN A 276 -22.48 -12.01 4.42
N PRO A 277 -23.20 -13.03 4.95
CA PRO A 277 -23.70 -14.15 4.14
C PRO A 277 -24.85 -13.80 3.19
N THR A 278 -25.29 -12.55 3.11
CA THR A 278 -26.50 -12.14 2.39
C THR A 278 -26.31 -11.97 0.88
N PHE A 279 -25.06 -12.01 0.36
CA PHE A 279 -24.78 -11.87 -1.07
C PHE A 279 -23.88 -12.99 -1.58
N GLN A 280 -24.12 -13.48 -2.80
CA GLN A 280 -23.37 -14.59 -3.43
C GLN A 280 -21.87 -14.30 -3.69
N ASN A 281 -21.42 -13.05 -3.53
CA ASN A 281 -20.01 -12.66 -3.44
C ASN A 281 -19.76 -12.16 -2.02
N VAL A 282 -19.21 -13.04 -1.18
CA VAL A 282 -19.00 -12.80 0.25
C VAL A 282 -17.82 -11.83 0.44
N ALA A 283 -18.10 -10.53 0.29
CA ALA A 283 -17.12 -9.53 0.68
C ALA A 283 -17.00 -9.48 2.21
N ARG A 284 -15.78 -9.50 2.74
CA ARG A 284 -15.54 -9.21 4.16
C ARG A 284 -15.86 -7.76 4.45
N THR A 285 -16.53 -7.52 5.56
CA THR A 285 -16.79 -6.18 6.09
C THR A 285 -15.82 -5.87 7.21
N VAL A 286 -15.34 -4.63 7.25
CA VAL A 286 -14.52 -4.10 8.34
C VAL A 286 -15.36 -3.06 9.07
N GLU A 287 -15.62 -3.30 10.34
CA GLU A 287 -16.36 -2.40 11.21
C GLU A 287 -15.44 -1.95 12.35
N ALA A 288 -15.18 -0.64 12.46
CA ALA A 288 -14.31 -0.06 13.47
C ALA A 288 -15.11 0.81 14.45
N TYR A 289 -15.01 0.49 15.73
CA TYR A 289 -15.53 1.30 16.84
C TYR A 289 -14.39 2.13 17.44
N ALA A 290 -14.41 3.45 17.22
CA ALA A 290 -13.45 4.36 17.83
C ALA A 290 -13.75 4.47 19.35
N LEU A 291 -12.79 4.09 20.16
CA LEU A 291 -12.96 4.05 21.62
C LEU A 291 -13.16 5.47 22.18
N ASP A 292 -14.12 5.58 23.08
CA ASP A 292 -14.42 6.82 23.80
C ASP A 292 -14.81 8.02 22.90
N ARG A 293 -15.30 7.73 21.67
CA ARG A 293 -15.76 8.72 20.69
C ARG A 293 -17.13 8.31 20.14
N ASP A 294 -18.17 8.97 20.61
CA ASP A 294 -19.56 8.83 20.16
C ASP A 294 -20.04 10.00 19.27
N ASP A 295 -19.19 11.03 19.16
CA ASP A 295 -19.43 12.28 18.46
C ASP A 295 -18.97 12.28 17.00
N LEU A 296 -18.34 11.19 16.53
CA LEU A 296 -17.79 11.13 15.18
C LEU A 296 -18.86 10.97 14.12
N ASP A 297 -18.83 11.84 13.12
CA ASP A 297 -19.62 11.73 11.90
C ASP A 297 -18.68 11.50 10.71
N LEU A 298 -18.46 10.21 10.39
CA LEU A 298 -17.51 9.77 9.37
C LEU A 298 -18.18 9.32 8.07
N TYR A 299 -19.50 9.39 7.96
CA TYR A 299 -20.20 8.92 6.76
C TYR A 299 -19.72 9.63 5.49
N GLY A 300 -19.40 8.84 4.47
CA GLY A 300 -18.87 9.31 3.20
C GLY A 300 -17.39 9.70 3.22
N MET A 301 -16.76 9.72 4.40
CA MET A 301 -15.34 10.05 4.53
C MET A 301 -14.46 8.86 4.24
N HIS A 302 -13.28 9.12 3.68
CA HIS A 302 -12.24 8.12 3.50
C HIS A 302 -11.46 7.93 4.81
N VAL A 303 -11.37 6.70 5.26
CA VAL A 303 -10.72 6.33 6.51
C VAL A 303 -9.72 5.20 6.34
N ALA A 304 -8.81 5.08 7.30
CA ALA A 304 -7.88 3.98 7.42
C ALA A 304 -8.07 3.27 8.76
N VAL A 305 -8.03 1.95 8.71
CA VAL A 305 -8.08 1.05 9.87
C VAL A 305 -6.75 0.31 9.95
N ASP A 306 -5.98 0.58 10.99
CA ASP A 306 -4.70 -0.06 11.28
C ASP A 306 -4.92 -1.23 12.26
N PHE A 307 -4.53 -2.45 11.88
CA PHE A 307 -4.68 -3.66 12.68
C PHE A 307 -3.41 -3.93 13.49
N THR A 308 -3.50 -3.96 14.82
CA THR A 308 -2.34 -4.19 15.69
C THR A 308 -2.31 -5.57 16.31
N THR A 309 -3.44 -6.06 16.85
CA THR A 309 -3.50 -7.31 17.60
C THR A 309 -4.83 -8.02 17.37
N ARG A 310 -4.80 -9.33 17.20
CA ARG A 310 -6.00 -10.16 17.17
C ARG A 310 -6.46 -10.45 18.59
N LEU A 311 -7.70 -10.10 18.91
CA LEU A 311 -8.28 -10.38 20.23
C LEU A 311 -8.90 -11.77 20.31
N ARG A 312 -9.67 -12.16 19.29
CA ARG A 312 -10.38 -13.44 19.24
C ARG A 312 -11.02 -13.74 17.89
N ASP A 313 -11.50 -14.95 17.73
CA ASP A 313 -12.38 -15.37 16.64
C ASP A 313 -13.80 -14.79 16.80
N ASN A 314 -14.58 -14.81 15.73
CA ASN A 314 -16.00 -14.48 15.79
C ASN A 314 -16.74 -15.56 16.56
N LEU A 315 -17.59 -15.14 17.50
CA LEU A 315 -18.42 -16.01 18.33
C LEU A 315 -19.91 -15.88 17.95
N LYS A 316 -20.66 -16.96 18.17
CA LYS A 316 -22.13 -16.92 18.17
C LYS A 316 -22.60 -16.74 19.60
N PHE A 317 -23.61 -15.87 19.78
CA PHE A 317 -24.17 -15.58 21.09
C PHE A 317 -25.62 -16.04 21.16
N ASP A 318 -26.01 -16.64 22.26
CA ASP A 318 -27.37 -17.16 22.48
C ASP A 318 -28.32 -16.05 22.97
N SER A 319 -27.78 -14.89 23.39
CA SER A 319 -28.57 -13.74 23.82
C SER A 319 -27.90 -12.41 23.46
N ILE A 320 -28.68 -11.32 23.44
CA ILE A 320 -28.19 -9.96 23.21
C ILE A 320 -27.31 -9.52 24.40
N GLU A 321 -27.65 -9.91 25.61
CA GLU A 321 -26.94 -9.58 26.84
C GLU A 321 -25.52 -10.18 26.81
N ALA A 322 -25.36 -11.44 26.40
CA ALA A 322 -24.08 -12.10 26.25
C ALA A 322 -23.22 -11.42 25.15
N LEU A 323 -23.84 -10.99 24.06
CA LEU A 323 -23.16 -10.21 23.02
C LEU A 323 -22.63 -8.88 23.59
N ILE A 324 -23.46 -8.11 24.30
CA ILE A 324 -23.07 -6.82 24.88
C ILE A 324 -21.94 -7.00 25.91
N GLU A 325 -22.01 -8.00 26.77
CA GLU A 325 -20.97 -8.31 27.74
C GLU A 325 -19.63 -8.58 27.04
N GLN A 326 -19.64 -9.40 25.98
CA GLN A 326 -18.43 -9.67 25.21
C GLN A 326 -17.91 -8.41 24.49
N MET A 327 -18.79 -7.57 23.93
CA MET A 327 -18.37 -6.31 23.32
C MET A 327 -17.67 -5.38 24.33
N HIS A 328 -18.17 -5.30 25.55
CA HIS A 328 -17.49 -4.55 26.62
C HIS A 328 -16.12 -5.13 26.96
N ALA A 329 -15.98 -6.45 27.01
CA ALA A 329 -14.70 -7.12 27.24
C ALA A 329 -13.72 -6.83 26.09
N ASP A 330 -14.15 -6.92 24.84
CA ASP A 330 -13.34 -6.62 23.65
C ASP A 330 -12.86 -5.15 23.66
N VAL A 331 -13.74 -4.20 23.98
CA VAL A 331 -13.41 -2.77 24.09
C VAL A 331 -12.40 -2.52 25.22
N ALA A 332 -12.58 -3.17 26.38
CA ALA A 332 -11.64 -3.04 27.50
C ALA A 332 -10.24 -3.56 27.12
N GLU A 333 -10.17 -4.70 26.43
CA GLU A 333 -8.91 -5.28 26.00
C GLU A 333 -8.27 -4.45 24.85
N ALA A 334 -9.06 -4.00 23.87
CA ALA A 334 -8.55 -3.09 22.83
C ALA A 334 -7.97 -1.81 23.45
N ARG A 335 -8.66 -1.20 24.45
CA ARG A 335 -8.15 -0.03 25.16
C ARG A 335 -6.82 -0.33 25.83
N ARG A 336 -6.71 -1.46 26.55
CA ARG A 336 -5.47 -1.86 27.22
C ARG A 336 -4.29 -1.97 26.25
N LEU A 337 -4.53 -2.53 25.05
CA LEU A 337 -3.49 -2.78 24.05
C LEU A 337 -3.11 -1.53 23.22
N THR A 338 -3.99 -0.53 23.18
CA THR A 338 -3.76 0.71 22.41
C THR A 338 -3.40 1.91 23.28
N SER A 339 -3.31 1.75 24.62
CA SER A 339 -2.95 2.80 25.59
C SER A 339 -1.44 2.88 25.84
N GLY A 340 -0.59 2.60 24.84
CA GLY A 340 0.87 2.63 24.94
C GLY A 340 1.51 3.82 24.22
#